data_c1240b468ce3e0a4bd2bf80491a80d6b
#
_entry.id   c1240b468ce3e0a4bd2bf80491a80d6b
#
_cell.length_a   1.000
_cell.length_b   1.000
_cell.length_c   1.000
_cell.angle_alpha   90.00
_cell.angle_beta   90.00
_cell.angle_gamma   90.00
#
_symmetry.space_group_name_H-M   'P 1'
#
loop_
_entity.id
_entity.type
_entity.pdbx_description
1 polymer ?
#
loop_
_entity_poly.entity_id
_entity_poly.type
_entity_poly.pdbx_seq_one_letter_code
_entity_poly.pdbx_strand_id
1 'polypeptide(L)'
;WVIEEFFKALKQGCSLEKRQLESYQALSNALAVFLPIAWRLLLMRSLARVAPEQPATMILSEPQLLLIKFKLRLPAVPQTIEQALFAVARLGGHLKNNGAPGWQTLGRGYQKLLDYEIGFRAARSLTRSDQS
;
A
#
# COMPACT_ATOMS: atom_id res chain seq x y z
N TRP A 1 14.98 -16.93 3.22
CA TRP A 1 13.61 -16.95 2.73
C TRP A 1 12.89 -15.61 2.90
N VAL A 2 12.83 -15.07 4.12
CA VAL A 2 12.23 -13.76 4.39
C VAL A 2 12.98 -12.65 3.68
N ILE A 3 14.30 -12.73 3.63
CA ILE A 3 15.15 -11.75 2.96
C ILE A 3 14.87 -11.72 1.46
N GLU A 4 14.70 -12.88 0.83
CA GLU A 4 14.37 -12.96 -0.60
C GLU A 4 13.02 -12.32 -0.89
N GLU A 5 12.01 -12.58 -0.07
CA GLU A 5 10.68 -11.96 -0.21
C GLU A 5 10.74 -10.45 -0.03
N PHE A 6 11.54 -9.98 0.93
CA PHE A 6 11.73 -8.54 1.16
C PHE A 6 12.35 -7.87 -0.07
N PHE A 7 13.39 -8.48 -0.67
CA PHE A 7 14.00 -7.92 -1.87
C PHE A 7 13.05 -7.92 -3.06
N LYS A 8 12.20 -8.93 -3.19
CA LYS A 8 11.16 -8.93 -4.22
C LYS A 8 10.17 -7.78 -4.01
N ALA A 9 9.75 -7.55 -2.78
CA ALA A 9 8.85 -6.45 -2.44
C ALA A 9 9.49 -5.10 -2.77
N LEU A 10 10.76 -4.94 -2.42
CA LEU A 10 11.50 -3.71 -2.71
C LEU A 10 11.68 -3.49 -4.21
N LYS A 11 12.10 -4.52 -4.92
CA LYS A 11 12.44 -4.45 -6.35
C LYS A 11 11.18 -4.30 -7.21
N GLN A 12 10.20 -5.17 -7.02
CA GLN A 12 8.99 -5.21 -7.84
C GLN A 12 7.90 -4.28 -7.34
N GLY A 13 7.63 -4.30 -6.03
CA GLY A 13 6.58 -3.47 -5.43
C GLY A 13 6.88 -2.00 -5.51
N CYS A 14 8.13 -1.60 -5.32
CA CYS A 14 8.56 -0.21 -5.38
C CYS A 14 9.13 0.20 -6.75
N SER A 15 9.23 -0.73 -7.68
CA SER A 15 9.75 -0.51 -9.04
C SER A 15 11.14 0.17 -9.05
N LEU A 16 12.00 -0.26 -8.13
CA LEU A 16 13.28 0.38 -7.89
C LEU A 16 14.19 0.40 -9.14
N GLU A 17 14.18 -0.66 -9.94
CA GLU A 17 14.98 -0.76 -11.15
C GLU A 17 14.58 0.23 -12.24
N LYS A 18 13.32 0.64 -12.27
CA LYS A 18 12.81 1.59 -13.26
C LYS A 18 13.15 3.03 -12.94
N ARG A 19 13.75 3.30 -11.79
CA ARG A 19 14.01 4.64 -11.28
C ARG A 19 15.47 5.06 -11.52
N GLN A 20 16.08 4.83 -12.56
CA GLN A 20 17.44 5.28 -12.95
C GLN A 20 18.15 6.16 -11.90
N LEU A 21 18.64 5.53 -10.83
CA LEU A 21 19.30 6.24 -9.74
C LEU A 21 20.79 6.44 -10.08
N GLU A 22 21.18 7.67 -10.37
CA GLU A 22 22.51 7.98 -10.89
C GLU A 22 23.56 8.26 -9.81
N SER A 23 23.15 8.52 -8.57
CA SER A 23 24.08 8.88 -7.51
C SER A 23 23.77 8.09 -6.23
N TYR A 24 24.81 7.98 -5.38
CA TYR A 24 24.68 7.38 -4.07
C TYR A 24 23.62 8.12 -3.23
N GLN A 25 23.59 9.44 -3.30
CA GLN A 25 22.64 10.24 -2.53
C GLN A 25 21.19 9.97 -3.00
N ALA A 26 20.97 9.89 -4.31
CA ALA A 26 19.65 9.57 -4.86
C ALA A 26 19.21 8.16 -4.43
N LEU A 27 20.12 7.20 -4.49
CA LEU A 27 19.85 5.83 -4.03
C LEU A 27 19.50 5.80 -2.55
N SER A 28 20.31 6.49 -1.73
CA SER A 28 20.09 6.54 -0.27
C SER A 28 18.74 7.16 0.05
N ASN A 29 18.37 8.26 -0.61
CA ASN A 29 17.07 8.92 -0.42
C ASN A 29 15.92 8.01 -0.87
N ALA A 30 16.07 7.34 -2.00
CA ALA A 30 15.05 6.41 -2.51
C ALA A 30 14.84 5.25 -1.54
N LEU A 31 15.91 4.67 -1.01
CA LEU A 31 15.82 3.58 -0.04
C LEU A 31 15.14 4.03 1.24
N ALA A 32 15.43 5.24 1.71
CA ALA A 32 14.80 5.79 2.92
C ALA A 32 13.28 5.88 2.77
N VAL A 33 12.79 6.15 1.54
CA VAL A 33 11.36 6.22 1.24
C VAL A 33 10.77 4.83 0.99
N PHE A 34 11.47 3.98 0.24
CA PHE A 34 10.89 2.71 -0.25
C PHE A 34 11.07 1.52 0.69
N LEU A 35 12.07 1.55 1.58
CA LEU A 35 12.23 0.47 2.56
C LEU A 35 11.01 0.29 3.46
N PRO A 36 10.44 1.36 4.05
CA PRO A 36 9.21 1.22 4.83
C PRO A 36 8.04 0.70 4.00
N ILE A 37 7.92 1.12 2.74
CA ILE A 37 6.86 0.66 1.84
C ILE A 37 7.02 -0.84 1.57
N ALA A 38 8.24 -1.28 1.23
CA ALA A 38 8.52 -2.69 0.97
C ALA A 38 8.23 -3.55 2.20
N TRP A 39 8.59 -3.06 3.38
CA TRP A 39 8.31 -3.76 4.64
C TRP A 39 6.81 -3.90 4.88
N ARG A 40 6.03 -2.85 4.61
CA ARG A 40 4.57 -2.89 4.73
C ARG A 40 3.94 -3.89 3.77
N LEU A 41 4.42 -3.91 2.52
CA LEU A 41 3.92 -4.86 1.51
C LEU A 41 4.21 -6.31 1.94
N LEU A 42 5.41 -6.55 2.45
CA LEU A 42 5.79 -7.86 2.95
C LEU A 42 4.89 -8.27 4.12
N LEU A 43 4.67 -7.35 5.06
CA LEU A 43 3.83 -7.59 6.23
C LEU A 43 2.39 -7.93 5.81
N MET A 44 1.80 -7.14 4.93
CA MET A 44 0.44 -7.36 4.44
C MET A 44 0.30 -8.74 3.79
N ARG A 45 1.24 -9.09 2.91
CA ARG A 45 1.17 -10.35 2.20
C ARG A 45 1.42 -11.55 3.11
N SER A 46 2.37 -11.42 4.03
CA SER A 46 2.68 -12.48 5.00
C SER A 46 1.52 -12.74 5.95
N LEU A 47 0.92 -11.69 6.48
CA LEU A 47 -0.24 -11.81 7.37
C LEU A 47 -1.46 -12.35 6.64
N ALA A 48 -1.67 -11.96 5.38
CA ALA A 48 -2.76 -12.49 4.57
C ALA A 48 -2.62 -13.99 4.32
N ARG A 49 -1.39 -14.48 4.28
CA ARG A 49 -1.12 -15.91 4.09
C ARG A 49 -1.35 -16.70 5.38
N VAL A 50 -0.91 -16.14 6.53
CA VAL A 50 -0.91 -16.85 7.82
C VAL A 50 -2.19 -16.61 8.60
N ALA A 51 -2.75 -15.40 8.55
CA ALA A 51 -3.88 -15.01 9.37
C ALA A 51 -4.85 -14.11 8.57
N PRO A 52 -5.42 -14.62 7.44
CA PRO A 52 -6.25 -13.79 6.56
C PRO A 52 -7.53 -13.27 7.22
N GLU A 53 -7.99 -13.93 8.25
CA GLU A 53 -9.25 -13.62 8.95
C GLU A 53 -9.10 -12.55 10.03
N GLN A 54 -7.87 -12.17 10.37
CA GLN A 54 -7.61 -11.16 11.38
C GLN A 54 -8.07 -9.79 10.89
N PRO A 55 -8.31 -8.84 11.83
CA PRO A 55 -8.83 -7.52 11.44
C PRO A 55 -7.92 -6.76 10.49
N ALA A 56 -8.53 -6.08 9.52
CA ALA A 56 -7.82 -5.26 8.54
C ALA A 56 -7.00 -4.14 9.19
N THR A 57 -7.42 -3.69 10.38
CA THR A 57 -6.71 -2.65 11.13
C THR A 57 -5.30 -3.05 11.56
N MET A 58 -4.96 -4.33 11.48
CA MET A 58 -3.59 -4.80 11.74
C MET A 58 -2.60 -4.38 10.64
N ILE A 59 -3.08 -4.15 9.43
CA ILE A 59 -2.20 -3.80 8.29
C ILE A 59 -2.44 -2.40 7.73
N LEU A 60 -3.62 -1.84 7.93
CA LEU A 60 -3.98 -0.52 7.42
C LEU A 60 -4.66 0.29 8.53
N SER A 61 -4.48 1.60 8.49
CA SER A 61 -5.14 2.50 9.43
C SER A 61 -6.62 2.67 9.08
N GLU A 62 -7.42 3.14 10.03
CA GLU A 62 -8.83 3.42 9.78
C GLU A 62 -9.05 4.43 8.66
N PRO A 63 -8.32 5.56 8.61
CA PRO A 63 -8.44 6.48 7.48
C PRO A 63 -8.12 5.83 6.14
N GLN A 64 -7.10 4.95 6.08
CA GLN A 64 -6.75 4.23 4.86
C GLN A 64 -7.89 3.31 4.42
N LEU A 65 -8.51 2.60 5.35
CA LEU A 65 -9.64 1.72 5.05
C LEU A 65 -10.85 2.50 4.55
N LEU A 66 -11.12 3.66 5.12
CA LEU A 66 -12.19 4.54 4.65
C LEU A 66 -11.94 5.07 3.25
N LEU A 67 -10.68 5.44 2.94
CA LEU A 67 -10.30 5.89 1.61
C LEU A 67 -10.48 4.78 0.58
N ILE A 68 -10.11 3.55 0.92
CA ILE A 68 -10.32 2.39 0.05
C ILE A 68 -11.80 2.20 -0.24
N LYS A 69 -12.63 2.23 0.81
CA LYS A 69 -14.08 2.10 0.65
C LYS A 69 -14.62 3.14 -0.31
N PHE A 70 -14.21 4.39 -0.13
CA PHE A 70 -14.65 5.50 -0.97
C PHE A 70 -14.20 5.33 -2.42
N LYS A 71 -12.92 5.04 -2.63
CA LYS A 71 -12.35 4.95 -3.98
C LYS A 71 -12.87 3.76 -4.77
N LEU A 72 -13.06 2.64 -4.13
CA LEU A 72 -13.56 1.43 -4.79
C LEU A 72 -15.09 1.32 -4.73
N ARG A 73 -15.76 2.27 -4.10
CA ARG A 73 -17.22 2.28 -3.93
C ARG A 73 -17.73 0.99 -3.30
N LEU A 74 -17.05 0.58 -2.23
CA LEU A 74 -17.43 -0.63 -1.52
C LEU A 74 -18.65 -0.38 -0.62
N PRO A 75 -19.50 -1.39 -0.39
CA PRO A 75 -20.65 -1.25 0.51
C PRO A 75 -20.24 -1.11 1.97
N ALA A 76 -19.06 -1.63 2.33
CA ALA A 76 -18.52 -1.56 3.69
C ALA A 76 -17.02 -1.49 3.66
N VAL A 77 -16.42 -1.01 4.77
CA VAL A 77 -14.98 -1.00 4.98
C VAL A 77 -14.46 -2.45 4.98
N PRO A 78 -13.30 -2.74 4.38
CA PRO A 78 -12.72 -4.08 4.49
C PRO A 78 -12.52 -4.47 5.96
N GLN A 79 -13.00 -5.65 6.33
CA GLN A 79 -13.00 -6.11 7.72
C GLN A 79 -11.80 -7.00 8.06
N THR A 80 -11.31 -7.75 7.09
CA THR A 80 -10.23 -8.72 7.30
C THR A 80 -8.99 -8.33 6.52
N ILE A 81 -7.85 -8.90 6.91
CA ILE A 81 -6.57 -8.70 6.22
C ILE A 81 -6.69 -9.13 4.75
N GLU A 82 -7.34 -10.27 4.49
CA GLU A 82 -7.53 -10.75 3.13
C GLU A 82 -8.32 -9.74 2.29
N GLN A 83 -9.44 -9.24 2.80
CA GLN A 83 -10.24 -8.25 2.11
C GLN A 83 -9.45 -6.97 1.85
N ALA A 84 -8.69 -6.52 2.84
CA ALA A 84 -7.87 -5.32 2.70
C ALA A 84 -6.76 -5.50 1.66
N LEU A 85 -6.10 -6.65 1.65
CA LEU A 85 -5.07 -6.95 0.67
C LEU A 85 -5.63 -6.91 -0.76
N PHE A 86 -6.76 -7.57 -1.01
CA PHE A 86 -7.39 -7.55 -2.32
C PHE A 86 -7.89 -6.16 -2.71
N ALA A 87 -8.33 -5.36 -1.74
CA ALA A 87 -8.75 -3.99 -2.00
C ALA A 87 -7.55 -3.12 -2.44
N VAL A 88 -6.41 -3.25 -1.77
CA VAL A 88 -5.17 -2.57 -2.18
C VAL A 88 -4.76 -3.02 -3.59
N ALA A 89 -4.83 -4.31 -3.86
CA ALA A 89 -4.52 -4.85 -5.18
C ALA A 89 -5.45 -4.27 -6.26
N ARG A 90 -6.72 -4.12 -5.98
CA ARG A 90 -7.68 -3.51 -6.91
C ARG A 90 -7.34 -2.05 -7.21
N LEU A 91 -6.88 -1.31 -6.22
CA LEU A 91 -6.38 0.05 -6.47
C LEU A 91 -5.21 0.05 -7.44
N GLY A 92 -4.40 -1.01 -7.42
CA GLY A 92 -3.27 -1.19 -8.34
C GLY A 92 -3.63 -1.80 -9.68
N GLY A 93 -4.92 -2.05 -9.94
CA GLY A 93 -5.38 -2.60 -11.20
C GLY A 93 -5.58 -4.11 -11.24
N HIS A 94 -5.55 -4.79 -10.09
CA HIS A 94 -5.78 -6.25 -10.03
C HIS A 94 -7.21 -6.60 -10.43
N LEU A 95 -7.36 -7.61 -11.26
CA LEU A 95 -8.66 -8.14 -11.67
C LEU A 95 -8.93 -9.46 -10.94
N LYS A 96 -10.20 -9.67 -10.63
CA LYS A 96 -10.67 -10.80 -9.82
C LYS A 96 -10.21 -12.17 -10.34
N ASN A 97 -10.01 -12.29 -11.65
CA ASN A 97 -9.69 -13.55 -12.32
C ASN A 97 -8.18 -13.80 -12.47
N ASN A 98 -7.34 -12.94 -11.94
CA ASN A 98 -5.89 -13.02 -12.14
C ASN A 98 -5.13 -13.77 -11.03
N GLY A 99 -5.87 -14.49 -10.17
CA GLY A 99 -5.24 -15.21 -9.05
C GLY A 99 -4.74 -14.30 -7.95
N ALA A 100 -3.67 -14.70 -7.26
CA ALA A 100 -3.09 -13.90 -6.18
C ALA A 100 -2.40 -12.67 -6.73
N PRO A 101 -2.56 -11.49 -6.09
CA PRO A 101 -1.91 -10.27 -6.57
C PRO A 101 -0.39 -10.32 -6.41
N GLY A 102 0.32 -9.87 -7.45
CA GLY A 102 1.77 -9.78 -7.44
C GLY A 102 2.27 -8.54 -6.71
N TRP A 103 3.58 -8.52 -6.46
CA TRP A 103 4.23 -7.42 -5.75
C TRP A 103 4.06 -6.07 -6.45
N GLN A 104 4.14 -6.06 -7.78
CA GLN A 104 4.04 -4.84 -8.57
C GLN A 104 2.65 -4.22 -8.45
N THR A 105 1.61 -5.05 -8.52
CA THR A 105 0.22 -4.61 -8.39
C THR A 105 -0.07 -4.09 -6.98
N LEU A 106 0.37 -4.82 -5.96
CA LEU A 106 0.23 -4.40 -4.57
C LEU A 106 0.97 -3.09 -4.31
N GLY A 107 2.19 -2.96 -4.83
CA GLY A 107 2.99 -1.75 -4.68
C GLY A 107 2.31 -0.53 -5.28
N ARG A 108 1.76 -0.68 -6.49
CA ARG A 108 1.01 0.41 -7.14
C ARG A 108 -0.22 0.81 -6.34
N GLY A 109 -0.96 -0.17 -5.86
CA GLY A 109 -2.17 0.08 -5.08
C GLY A 109 -1.86 0.79 -3.76
N TYR A 110 -0.82 0.32 -3.08
CA TYR A 110 -0.40 0.92 -1.81
C TYR A 110 0.10 2.35 -2.00
N GLN A 111 0.87 2.61 -3.06
CA GLN A 111 1.33 3.97 -3.35
C GLN A 111 0.17 4.91 -3.67
N LYS A 112 -0.81 4.45 -4.43
CA LYS A 112 -2.03 5.24 -4.68
C LYS A 112 -2.75 5.56 -3.37
N LEU A 113 -2.84 4.58 -2.48
CA LEU A 113 -3.47 4.78 -1.18
C LEU A 113 -2.74 5.84 -0.35
N LEU A 114 -1.41 5.80 -0.34
CA LEU A 114 -0.60 6.81 0.35
C LEU A 114 -0.82 8.20 -0.24
N ASP A 115 -0.90 8.31 -1.57
CA ASP A 115 -1.16 9.58 -2.25
C ASP A 115 -2.54 10.14 -1.89
N TYR A 116 -3.55 9.28 -1.86
CA TYR A 116 -4.90 9.69 -1.44
C TYR A 116 -4.91 10.17 0.01
N GLU A 117 -4.18 9.48 0.88
CA GLU A 117 -4.06 9.85 2.29
C GLU A 117 -3.41 11.22 2.46
N ILE A 118 -2.35 11.49 1.72
CA ILE A 118 -1.67 12.80 1.72
C ILE A 118 -2.64 13.90 1.28
N GLY A 119 -3.36 13.66 0.19
CA GLY A 119 -4.36 14.60 -0.32
C GLY A 119 -5.49 14.85 0.68
N PHE A 120 -5.98 13.81 1.32
CA PHE A 120 -7.03 13.90 2.33
C PHE A 120 -6.58 14.73 3.54
N ARG A 121 -5.37 14.49 4.03
CA ARG A 121 -4.79 15.23 5.16
C ARG A 121 -4.60 16.70 4.81
N ALA A 122 -4.13 17.00 3.59
CA ALA A 122 -3.94 18.37 3.13
C ALA A 122 -5.28 19.11 3.07
N ALA A 123 -6.31 18.48 2.50
CA ALA A 123 -7.64 19.07 2.42
C ALA A 123 -8.23 19.34 3.81
N ARG A 124 -8.03 18.41 4.74
CA ARG A 124 -8.50 18.56 6.11
C ARG A 124 -7.80 19.70 6.84
N SER A 125 -6.50 19.90 6.62
CA SER A 125 -5.73 21.01 7.18
C SER A 125 -6.25 22.35 6.66
N LEU A 126 -6.52 22.44 5.36
CA LEU A 126 -7.08 23.67 4.76
C LEU A 126 -8.44 24.01 5.34
N THR A 127 -9.31 23.04 5.50
CA THR A 127 -10.64 23.23 6.08
C THR A 127 -10.54 23.72 7.53
N ARG A 128 -9.57 23.20 8.30
CA ARG A 128 -9.37 23.64 9.69
C ARG A 128 -8.87 25.08 9.78
N SER A 129 -7.96 25.51 8.88
CA SER A 129 -7.47 26.89 8.90
C SER A 129 -8.55 27.90 8.53
N ASP A 130 -9.52 27.53 7.69
CA ASP A 130 -10.63 28.40 7.33
C ASP A 130 -11.65 28.57 8.45
N GLN A 131 -11.64 27.70 9.45
CA GLN A 131 -12.57 27.75 10.59
C GLN A 131 -12.01 28.48 11.80
N SER A 132 -10.76 28.92 11.76
CA SER A 132 -10.12 29.63 12.88
C SER A 132 -10.15 31.17 12.70
#